data_ce6ab4c6e49e0ecc63685edba8ba4911
#
_entry.id   ce6ab4c6e49e0ecc63685edba8ba4911
#
_cell.length_a   1.000
_cell.length_b   1.000
_cell.length_c   1.000
_cell.angle_alpha   90.00
_cell.angle_beta   90.00
_cell.angle_gamma   90.00
#
_symmetry.space_group_name_H-M   'P 1'
#
loop_
_entity.id
_entity.type
_entity.pdbx_description
1 polymer ?
#
loop_
_entity_poly.entity_id
_entity_poly.type
_entity_poly.pdbx_seq_one_letter_code
_entity_poly.pdbx_strand_id
1 'polypeptide(L)'
;MINISKLYCDEVTPGDWLRYGKKDSGDPSGQIVPKKASDRRPVVVWNITRACNLKCIHCYNDSGSDKSSNDITTQKAKAVLDDLADFGVPSVLFSGGEPLMRPDLFDLAQYANKSGLRTVISTNGTLITADKAARIKDCGISYVGISLDGIGKINDNFRGVDGAFEKAVQGIKNCIHVGVRVGLRLTLTRRNVQDLEGLFDFFEAQAIERACFYHLVPSGRGSTITSEDLTHSQRRAAIETILAKTRHFKETGKKTDILTVGNHVDGVYLYLKLLKENPARAKKVWKLLT
;
A
#
# COMPACT_ATOMS: atom_id res chain seq x y z
N MET A 1 8.57 3.82 -4.38
CA MET A 1 7.23 3.37 -4.85
C MET A 1 7.04 3.83 -6.28
N ILE A 2 6.86 2.91 -7.20
CA ILE A 2 6.71 3.17 -8.63
C ILE A 2 5.24 2.98 -9.00
N ASN A 3 4.59 4.01 -9.53
CA ASN A 3 3.19 3.92 -9.96
C ASN A 3 3.12 3.41 -11.41
N ILE A 4 2.81 2.13 -11.57
CA ILE A 4 2.74 1.47 -12.89
C ILE A 4 1.58 2.02 -13.72
N SER A 5 0.39 2.17 -13.13
CA SER A 5 -0.79 2.73 -13.83
C SER A 5 -0.49 4.11 -14.41
N LYS A 6 0.18 4.99 -13.65
CA LYS A 6 0.57 6.32 -14.12
C LYS A 6 1.69 6.26 -15.16
N LEU A 7 2.79 5.60 -14.84
CA LEU A 7 4.00 5.68 -15.66
C LEU A 7 3.86 4.89 -16.95
N TYR A 8 3.30 3.68 -16.90
CA TYR A 8 3.16 2.81 -18.07
C TYR A 8 1.92 3.14 -18.90
N CYS A 9 0.78 3.35 -18.24
CA CYS A 9 -0.51 3.52 -18.89
C CYS A 9 -1.02 4.96 -19.03
N ASP A 10 -0.34 5.96 -18.44
CA ASP A 10 -0.75 7.37 -18.38
C ASP A 10 -2.08 7.63 -17.64
N GLU A 11 -2.42 6.76 -16.73
CA GLU A 11 -3.63 6.94 -15.93
C GLU A 11 -3.43 7.99 -14.84
N VAL A 12 -4.49 8.74 -14.54
CA VAL A 12 -4.52 9.67 -13.42
C VAL A 12 -5.09 8.94 -12.20
N THR A 13 -4.29 8.84 -11.15
CA THR A 13 -4.69 8.16 -9.92
C THR A 13 -4.85 9.15 -8.75
N PRO A 14 -5.70 8.84 -7.75
CA PRO A 14 -5.93 9.75 -6.61
C PRO A 14 -4.67 10.10 -5.80
N GLY A 15 -3.61 9.31 -5.91
CA GLY A 15 -2.34 9.55 -5.21
C GLY A 15 -1.31 10.38 -6.00
N ASP A 16 -1.59 10.73 -7.24
CA ASP A 16 -0.62 11.40 -8.13
C ASP A 16 -0.19 12.76 -7.63
N TRP A 17 -1.11 13.53 -7.03
CA TRP A 17 -0.79 14.85 -6.48
C TRP A 17 0.26 14.79 -5.35
N LEU A 18 0.28 13.71 -4.57
CA LEU A 18 1.31 13.49 -3.53
C LEU A 18 2.68 13.16 -4.14
N ARG A 19 2.69 12.42 -5.26
CA ARG A 19 3.92 11.91 -5.88
C ARG A 19 4.51 12.88 -6.89
N TYR A 20 3.65 13.45 -7.74
CA TYR A 20 4.08 14.20 -8.93
C TYR A 20 3.74 15.69 -8.87
N GLY A 21 2.94 16.14 -7.90
CA GLY A 21 2.49 17.53 -7.79
C GLY A 21 1.02 17.74 -8.17
N LYS A 22 0.53 18.96 -7.97
CA LYS A 22 -0.85 19.33 -8.31
C LYS A 22 -0.96 19.66 -9.81
N LYS A 23 -2.14 19.39 -10.39
CA LYS A 23 -2.48 19.99 -11.66
C LYS A 23 -2.51 21.52 -11.49
N ASP A 24 -1.94 22.25 -12.45
CA ASP A 24 -2.14 23.68 -12.52
C ASP A 24 -3.62 23.94 -12.80
N SER A 25 -4.31 24.57 -11.87
CA SER A 25 -5.74 24.92 -12.00
C SER A 25 -6.01 25.97 -13.07
N GLY A 26 -4.96 26.65 -13.55
CA GLY A 26 -5.04 27.66 -14.61
C GLY A 26 -4.62 27.18 -15.99
N ASP A 27 -4.09 25.97 -16.13
CA ASP A 27 -3.63 25.43 -17.41
C ASP A 27 -4.63 24.43 -18.00
N PRO A 28 -5.27 24.76 -19.13
CA PRO A 28 -6.19 23.87 -19.84
C PRO A 28 -5.53 22.55 -20.29
N SER A 29 -4.19 22.52 -20.45
CA SER A 29 -3.44 21.32 -20.82
C SER A 29 -3.35 20.30 -19.69
N GLY A 30 -3.71 20.69 -18.45
CA GLY A 30 -3.65 19.83 -17.28
C GLY A 30 -2.22 19.43 -16.91
N GLN A 31 -1.23 20.26 -17.22
CA GLN A 31 0.16 19.99 -16.84
C GLN A 31 0.29 19.89 -15.32
N ILE A 32 1.06 18.91 -14.89
CA ILE A 32 1.43 18.74 -13.48
C ILE A 32 2.56 19.74 -13.21
N VAL A 33 2.34 20.69 -12.30
CA VAL A 33 3.42 21.53 -11.79
C VAL A 33 4.22 20.70 -10.79
N PRO A 34 5.47 20.35 -11.09
CA PRO A 34 6.29 19.58 -10.17
C PRO A 34 6.56 20.42 -8.92
N LYS A 35 6.31 19.87 -7.75
CA LYS A 35 6.77 20.48 -6.51
C LYS A 35 8.29 20.45 -6.47
N LYS A 36 8.92 21.57 -6.09
CA LYS A 36 10.35 21.59 -5.74
C LYS A 36 10.61 20.59 -4.61
N ALA A 37 11.78 19.98 -4.56
CA ALA A 37 12.12 19.03 -3.49
C ALA A 37 11.97 19.66 -2.09
N SER A 38 12.30 20.96 -1.95
CA SER A 38 12.09 21.77 -0.73
C SER A 38 10.64 21.83 -0.24
N ASP A 39 9.68 21.72 -1.17
CA ASP A 39 8.25 21.89 -0.87
C ASP A 39 7.55 20.54 -0.61
N ARG A 40 8.30 19.44 -0.79
CA ARG A 40 7.79 18.09 -0.53
C ARG A 40 7.90 17.77 0.95
N ARG A 41 6.81 17.31 1.55
CA ARG A 41 6.79 16.75 2.89
C ARG A 41 6.63 15.23 2.79
N PRO A 42 7.29 14.46 3.67
CA PRO A 42 7.20 13.00 3.65
C PRO A 42 5.80 12.52 4.01
N VAL A 43 5.39 11.40 3.44
CA VAL A 43 4.30 10.58 4.00
C VAL A 43 4.91 9.76 5.11
N VAL A 44 4.34 9.84 6.30
CA VAL A 44 4.85 9.11 7.47
C VAL A 44 4.15 7.76 7.59
N VAL A 45 4.94 6.70 7.71
CA VAL A 45 4.48 5.37 8.14
C VAL A 45 4.85 5.22 9.61
N TRP A 46 3.85 5.10 10.45
CA TRP A 46 4.06 5.00 11.89
C TRP A 46 3.64 3.62 12.42
N ASN A 47 4.60 2.86 12.89
CA ASN A 47 4.37 1.60 13.59
C ASN A 47 3.93 1.91 15.04
N ILE A 48 2.62 2.08 15.23
CA ILE A 48 2.02 2.55 16.50
C ILE A 48 1.97 1.47 17.59
N THR A 49 2.17 0.22 17.22
CA THR A 49 2.26 -0.93 18.13
C THR A 49 3.10 -2.04 17.51
N ARG A 50 3.73 -2.86 18.35
CA ARG A 50 4.36 -4.11 17.92
C ARG A 50 3.47 -5.33 18.15
N ALA A 51 2.34 -5.17 18.84
CA ALA A 51 1.36 -6.26 19.02
C ALA A 51 0.75 -6.66 17.67
N CYS A 52 0.63 -7.96 17.44
CA CYS A 52 0.01 -8.52 16.24
C CYS A 52 -0.65 -9.87 16.55
N ASN A 53 -1.84 -10.08 16.01
CA ASN A 53 -2.57 -11.34 16.10
C ASN A 53 -2.14 -12.39 15.07
N LEU A 54 -1.21 -12.06 14.17
CA LEU A 54 -0.65 -12.96 13.17
C LEU A 54 0.86 -13.21 13.38
N LYS A 55 1.38 -14.28 12.73
CA LYS A 55 2.78 -14.71 12.81
C LYS A 55 3.43 -14.77 11.41
N CYS A 56 3.27 -13.71 10.62
CA CYS A 56 3.75 -13.66 9.23
C CYS A 56 5.22 -14.03 9.12
N ILE A 57 5.55 -14.92 8.19
CA ILE A 57 6.93 -15.41 7.98
C ILE A 57 7.89 -14.33 7.48
N HIS A 58 7.37 -13.33 6.75
CA HIS A 58 8.12 -12.20 6.16
C HIS A 58 7.99 -10.90 6.95
N CYS A 59 7.55 -10.94 8.21
CA CYS A 59 7.32 -9.72 9.00
C CYS A 59 8.60 -8.91 9.21
N TYR A 60 8.69 -7.74 8.57
CA TYR A 60 9.86 -6.86 8.68
C TYR A 60 10.01 -6.22 10.09
N ASN A 61 8.90 -6.11 10.83
CA ASN A 61 8.84 -5.49 12.15
C ASN A 61 8.98 -6.50 13.30
N ASP A 62 9.07 -7.79 12.97
CA ASP A 62 9.14 -8.88 13.96
C ASP A 62 8.07 -8.75 15.07
N SER A 63 6.83 -8.49 14.68
CA SER A 63 5.69 -8.30 15.57
C SER A 63 5.14 -9.62 16.11
N GLY A 64 4.48 -9.59 17.26
CA GLY A 64 3.88 -10.76 17.91
C GLY A 64 2.85 -10.39 18.97
N SER A 65 2.18 -11.38 19.57
CA SER A 65 1.08 -11.18 20.52
C SER A 65 1.47 -10.37 21.77
N ASP A 66 2.72 -10.53 22.23
CA ASP A 66 3.15 -10.07 23.54
C ASP A 66 4.00 -8.77 23.48
N LYS A 67 3.97 -8.06 22.34
CA LYS A 67 4.89 -6.94 22.08
C LYS A 67 4.27 -5.54 22.25
N SER A 68 3.16 -5.40 23.00
CA SER A 68 2.51 -4.10 23.25
C SER A 68 3.13 -3.30 24.41
N SER A 69 3.95 -3.92 25.27
CA SER A 69 4.48 -3.31 26.50
C SER A 69 5.33 -2.04 26.28
N ASN A 70 5.83 -1.83 25.08
CA ASN A 70 6.64 -0.67 24.70
C ASN A 70 5.89 0.36 23.86
N ASP A 71 4.58 0.22 23.71
CA ASP A 71 3.78 1.20 22.97
C ASP A 71 3.74 2.52 23.76
N ILE A 72 3.91 3.63 23.06
CA ILE A 72 3.83 4.95 23.71
C ILE A 72 2.39 5.24 24.16
N THR A 73 2.25 6.03 25.23
CA THR A 73 0.93 6.42 25.74
C THR A 73 0.14 7.24 24.72
N THR A 74 -1.19 7.25 24.86
CA THR A 74 -2.08 8.07 24.02
C THR A 74 -1.68 9.55 24.02
N GLN A 75 -1.27 10.09 25.17
CA GLN A 75 -0.85 11.48 25.30
C GLN A 75 0.43 11.76 24.48
N LYS A 76 1.44 10.89 24.59
CA LYS A 76 2.67 11.01 23.78
C LYS A 76 2.37 10.82 22.29
N ALA A 77 1.46 9.92 21.95
CA ALA A 77 1.03 9.70 20.57
C ALA A 77 0.37 10.95 19.96
N LYS A 78 -0.47 11.66 20.73
CA LYS A 78 -1.07 12.93 20.29
C LYS A 78 -0.01 14.01 20.10
N ALA A 79 0.95 14.14 21.00
CA ALA A 79 2.05 15.11 20.81
C ALA A 79 2.87 14.83 19.54
N VAL A 80 3.13 13.56 19.20
CA VAL A 80 3.76 13.22 17.90
C VAL A 80 2.89 13.63 16.72
N LEU A 81 1.57 13.46 16.82
CA LEU A 81 0.65 13.89 15.74
C LEU A 81 0.62 15.41 15.58
N ASP A 82 0.71 16.17 16.67
CA ASP A 82 0.83 17.63 16.63
C ASP A 82 2.11 18.05 15.92
N ASP A 83 3.26 17.47 16.28
CA ASP A 83 4.55 17.75 15.63
C ASP A 83 4.50 17.41 14.12
N LEU A 84 3.85 16.31 13.75
CA LEU A 84 3.68 15.94 12.33
C LEU A 84 2.78 16.90 11.57
N ALA A 85 1.72 17.40 12.22
CA ALA A 85 0.82 18.41 11.63
C ALA A 85 1.54 19.74 11.44
N ASP A 86 2.27 20.21 12.44
CA ASP A 86 3.06 21.46 12.40
C ASP A 86 4.17 21.39 11.33
N PHE A 87 4.80 20.22 11.19
CA PHE A 87 5.76 19.98 10.10
C PHE A 87 5.12 19.97 8.71
N GLY A 88 3.79 19.86 8.63
CA GLY A 88 3.03 19.83 7.37
C GLY A 88 3.04 18.48 6.67
N VAL A 89 3.11 17.38 7.42
CA VAL A 89 2.99 16.01 6.87
C VAL A 89 1.64 15.86 6.16
N PRO A 90 1.61 15.45 4.88
CA PRO A 90 0.34 15.36 4.14
C PRO A 90 -0.50 14.14 4.50
N SER A 91 0.11 13.10 5.05
CA SER A 91 -0.60 11.87 5.42
C SER A 91 0.20 11.03 6.40
N VAL A 92 -0.48 10.48 7.39
CA VAL A 92 0.04 9.48 8.34
C VAL A 92 -0.61 8.13 8.06
N LEU A 93 0.24 7.12 7.83
CA LEU A 93 -0.15 5.73 7.69
C LEU A 93 0.04 5.03 9.03
N PHE A 94 -1.04 4.75 9.74
CA PHE A 94 -1.00 3.91 10.92
C PHE A 94 -0.74 2.46 10.53
N SER A 95 0.35 1.92 11.03
CA SER A 95 0.86 0.57 10.79
C SER A 95 1.40 -0.02 12.09
N GLY A 96 2.23 -1.05 12.01
CA GLY A 96 2.89 -1.62 13.17
C GLY A 96 2.97 -3.13 13.08
N GLY A 97 2.58 -3.80 14.17
CA GLY A 97 2.14 -5.19 14.13
C GLY A 97 0.76 -5.23 13.47
N GLU A 98 -0.27 -5.16 14.28
CA GLU A 98 -1.64 -4.95 13.78
C GLU A 98 -2.21 -3.70 14.48
N PRO A 99 -2.44 -2.59 13.76
CA PRO A 99 -2.88 -1.34 14.37
C PRO A 99 -4.26 -1.47 15.06
N LEU A 100 -5.14 -2.37 14.58
CA LEU A 100 -6.45 -2.62 15.20
C LEU A 100 -6.38 -3.36 16.54
N MET A 101 -5.20 -3.79 16.98
CA MET A 101 -4.94 -4.28 18.35
C MET A 101 -4.65 -3.15 19.34
N ARG A 102 -4.30 -1.96 18.86
CA ARG A 102 -4.10 -0.80 19.72
C ARG A 102 -5.46 -0.19 20.11
N PRO A 103 -5.79 -0.12 21.43
CA PRO A 103 -7.15 0.23 21.89
C PRO A 103 -7.58 1.65 21.50
N ASP A 104 -6.63 2.61 21.51
CA ASP A 104 -6.86 4.04 21.23
C ASP A 104 -6.63 4.44 19.75
N LEU A 105 -6.51 3.45 18.81
CA LEU A 105 -6.28 3.72 17.40
C LEU A 105 -7.29 4.72 16.80
N PHE A 106 -8.59 4.49 17.05
CA PHE A 106 -9.64 5.33 16.48
C PHE A 106 -9.64 6.75 17.04
N ASP A 107 -9.31 6.89 18.31
CA ASP A 107 -9.16 8.21 18.97
C ASP A 107 -7.96 8.96 18.39
N LEU A 108 -6.84 8.26 18.15
CA LEU A 108 -5.65 8.84 17.52
C LEU A 108 -5.93 9.23 16.05
N ALA A 109 -6.67 8.40 15.30
CA ALA A 109 -7.04 8.70 13.93
C ALA A 109 -7.96 9.93 13.85
N GLN A 110 -8.96 10.01 14.73
CA GLN A 110 -9.86 11.15 14.80
C GLN A 110 -9.09 12.44 15.20
N TYR A 111 -8.19 12.33 16.17
CA TYR A 111 -7.34 13.43 16.60
C TYR A 111 -6.46 13.93 15.44
N ALA A 112 -5.76 13.04 14.75
CA ALA A 112 -4.93 13.37 13.61
C ALA A 112 -5.71 14.07 12.48
N ASN A 113 -6.92 13.59 12.17
CA ASN A 113 -7.78 14.21 11.16
C ASN A 113 -8.21 15.62 11.58
N LYS A 114 -8.52 15.85 12.86
CA LYS A 114 -8.84 17.19 13.40
C LYS A 114 -7.65 18.14 13.31
N SER A 115 -6.42 17.63 13.43
CA SER A 115 -5.17 18.40 13.25
C SER A 115 -4.79 18.58 11.77
N GLY A 116 -5.65 18.20 10.82
CA GLY A 116 -5.42 18.39 9.38
C GLY A 116 -4.58 17.31 8.71
N LEU A 117 -4.18 16.27 9.43
CA LEU A 117 -3.45 15.12 8.87
C LEU A 117 -4.42 14.16 8.18
N ARG A 118 -4.14 13.79 6.93
CA ARG A 118 -4.87 12.71 6.28
C ARG A 118 -4.44 11.37 6.88
N THR A 119 -5.38 10.62 7.44
CA THR A 119 -5.09 9.32 8.03
C THR A 119 -5.43 8.17 7.09
N VAL A 120 -4.58 7.16 7.10
CA VAL A 120 -4.75 5.89 6.40
C VAL A 120 -4.24 4.76 7.30
N ILE A 121 -4.68 3.53 7.06
CA ILE A 121 -4.32 2.37 7.89
C ILE A 121 -3.69 1.28 7.02
N SER A 122 -2.66 0.61 7.55
CA SER A 122 -2.09 -0.63 7.01
C SER A 122 -2.33 -1.76 8.00
N THR A 123 -3.17 -2.71 7.63
CA THR A 123 -3.66 -3.76 8.50
C THR A 123 -3.58 -5.13 7.82
N ASN A 124 -3.57 -6.19 8.60
CA ASN A 124 -3.77 -7.54 8.06
C ASN A 124 -5.25 -7.83 7.71
N GLY A 125 -6.17 -6.96 8.10
CA GLY A 125 -7.60 -7.02 7.77
C GLY A 125 -8.43 -8.00 8.59
N THR A 126 -7.79 -8.94 9.30
CA THR A 126 -8.50 -10.05 9.98
C THR A 126 -9.36 -9.62 11.16
N LEU A 127 -9.13 -8.43 11.68
CA LEU A 127 -9.88 -7.86 12.82
C LEU A 127 -10.95 -6.85 12.38
N ILE A 128 -11.18 -6.64 11.09
CA ILE A 128 -12.17 -5.68 10.58
C ILE A 128 -13.55 -6.33 10.56
N THR A 129 -14.27 -6.24 11.68
CA THR A 129 -15.72 -6.54 11.75
C THR A 129 -16.54 -5.43 11.08
N ALA A 130 -17.84 -5.63 10.90
CA ALA A 130 -18.75 -4.59 10.39
C ALA A 130 -18.70 -3.32 11.27
N ASP A 131 -18.73 -3.48 12.60
CA ASP A 131 -18.63 -2.36 13.55
C ASP A 131 -17.30 -1.61 13.43
N LYS A 132 -16.19 -2.34 13.30
CA LYS A 132 -14.88 -1.69 13.11
C LYS A 132 -14.77 -0.99 11.76
N ALA A 133 -15.37 -1.52 10.70
CA ALA A 133 -15.44 -0.85 9.41
C ALA A 133 -16.23 0.47 9.48
N ALA A 134 -17.37 0.48 10.20
CA ALA A 134 -18.12 1.71 10.48
C ALA A 134 -17.26 2.72 11.26
N ARG A 135 -16.58 2.30 12.32
CA ARG A 135 -15.68 3.17 13.10
C ARG A 135 -14.51 3.71 12.27
N ILE A 136 -13.94 2.90 11.36
CA ILE A 136 -12.90 3.33 10.42
C ILE A 136 -13.41 4.51 9.57
N LYS A 137 -14.64 4.42 9.05
CA LYS A 137 -15.28 5.49 8.29
C LYS A 137 -15.53 6.73 9.16
N ASP A 138 -16.15 6.53 10.34
CA ASP A 138 -16.60 7.61 11.22
C ASP A 138 -15.44 8.44 11.78
N CYS A 139 -14.28 7.82 12.05
CA CYS A 139 -13.08 8.53 12.49
C CYS A 139 -12.30 9.18 11.35
N GLY A 140 -12.79 9.09 10.09
CA GLY A 140 -12.22 9.78 8.94
C GLY A 140 -10.99 9.11 8.31
N ILE A 141 -10.75 7.82 8.57
CA ILE A 141 -9.70 7.07 7.88
C ILE A 141 -10.08 6.95 6.40
N SER A 142 -9.27 7.55 5.53
CA SER A 142 -9.60 7.75 4.11
C SER A 142 -9.27 6.57 3.21
N TYR A 143 -8.48 5.60 3.72
CA TYR A 143 -8.03 4.44 2.94
C TYR A 143 -7.52 3.34 3.88
N VAL A 144 -7.84 2.10 3.57
CA VAL A 144 -7.37 0.90 4.25
C VAL A 144 -6.54 0.04 3.29
N GLY A 145 -5.26 -0.13 3.59
CA GLY A 145 -4.39 -1.06 2.89
C GLY A 145 -4.39 -2.40 3.60
N ILE A 146 -5.00 -3.43 3.00
CA ILE A 146 -5.09 -4.77 3.58
C ILE A 146 -4.00 -5.66 3.00
N SER A 147 -3.30 -6.34 3.88
CA SER A 147 -2.20 -7.22 3.51
C SER A 147 -2.72 -8.61 3.12
N LEU A 148 -2.44 -9.04 1.87
CA LEU A 148 -2.88 -10.32 1.33
C LEU A 148 -1.80 -10.87 0.40
N ASP A 149 -1.10 -11.96 0.79
CA ASP A 149 0.07 -12.46 0.05
C ASP A 149 -0.24 -13.67 -0.85
N GLY A 150 -1.49 -13.99 -1.07
CA GLY A 150 -1.93 -15.09 -1.92
C GLY A 150 -3.40 -15.41 -1.72
N ILE A 151 -3.89 -16.43 -2.40
CA ILE A 151 -5.27 -16.90 -2.30
C ILE A 151 -5.34 -18.08 -1.34
N GLY A 152 -6.34 -18.09 -0.45
CA GLY A 152 -6.63 -19.21 0.47
C GLY A 152 -5.42 -19.62 1.30
N LYS A 153 -5.05 -20.88 1.21
CA LYS A 153 -3.98 -21.50 2.01
C LYS A 153 -2.60 -20.88 1.79
N ILE A 154 -2.33 -20.32 0.61
CA ILE A 154 -1.08 -19.62 0.35
C ILE A 154 -0.96 -18.41 1.29
N ASN A 155 -2.02 -17.59 1.37
CA ASN A 155 -2.05 -16.49 2.30
C ASN A 155 -1.91 -16.92 3.75
N ASP A 156 -2.63 -17.97 4.17
CA ASP A 156 -2.60 -18.49 5.54
C ASP A 156 -1.18 -18.94 5.95
N ASN A 157 -0.48 -19.62 5.05
CA ASN A 157 0.91 -20.03 5.26
C ASN A 157 1.83 -18.80 5.43
N PHE A 158 1.64 -17.73 4.62
CA PHE A 158 2.39 -16.49 4.79
C PHE A 158 2.08 -15.79 6.11
N ARG A 159 0.81 -15.78 6.51
CA ARG A 159 0.33 -15.11 7.72
C ARG A 159 0.56 -15.93 8.98
N GLY A 160 0.86 -17.23 8.84
CA GLY A 160 1.12 -18.16 9.93
C GLY A 160 -0.09 -18.46 10.80
N VAL A 161 -1.31 -18.30 10.26
CA VAL A 161 -2.59 -18.55 10.93
C VAL A 161 -3.61 -19.02 9.92
N ASP A 162 -4.22 -20.18 10.16
CA ASP A 162 -5.29 -20.73 9.33
C ASP A 162 -6.54 -19.84 9.39
N GLY A 163 -7.21 -19.66 8.25
CA GLY A 163 -8.38 -18.81 8.09
C GLY A 163 -8.07 -17.30 8.08
N ALA A 164 -6.81 -16.91 8.00
CA ALA A 164 -6.43 -15.49 7.87
C ALA A 164 -6.91 -14.91 6.55
N PHE A 165 -6.94 -15.71 5.47
CA PHE A 165 -7.43 -15.28 4.16
C PHE A 165 -8.90 -14.90 4.21
N GLU A 166 -9.76 -15.81 4.68
CA GLU A 166 -11.21 -15.59 4.74
C GLU A 166 -11.56 -14.38 5.62
N LYS A 167 -10.87 -14.24 6.76
CA LYS A 167 -11.06 -13.09 7.66
C LYS A 167 -10.63 -11.77 6.99
N ALA A 168 -9.52 -11.77 6.27
CA ALA A 168 -9.06 -10.58 5.53
C ALA A 168 -10.03 -10.21 4.40
N VAL A 169 -10.54 -11.21 3.65
CA VAL A 169 -11.58 -11.01 2.61
C VAL A 169 -12.86 -10.45 3.22
N GLN A 170 -13.28 -10.96 4.37
CA GLN A 170 -14.45 -10.40 5.07
C GLN A 170 -14.19 -8.95 5.49
N GLY A 171 -12.99 -8.63 5.97
CA GLY A 171 -12.59 -7.26 6.29
C GLY A 171 -12.62 -6.32 5.08
N ILE A 172 -12.18 -6.80 3.90
CA ILE A 172 -12.30 -6.07 2.63
C ILE A 172 -13.76 -5.74 2.34
N LYS A 173 -14.64 -6.76 2.36
CA LYS A 173 -16.08 -6.60 2.11
C LYS A 173 -16.74 -5.62 3.07
N ASN A 174 -16.41 -5.71 4.36
CA ASN A 174 -16.93 -4.80 5.38
C ASN A 174 -16.52 -3.33 5.09
N CYS A 175 -15.27 -3.08 4.71
CA CYS A 175 -14.81 -1.73 4.35
C CYS A 175 -15.51 -1.20 3.09
N ILE A 176 -15.62 -2.03 2.04
CA ILE A 176 -16.28 -1.63 0.78
C ILE A 176 -17.75 -1.33 1.05
N HIS A 177 -18.43 -2.15 1.85
CA HIS A 177 -19.86 -1.97 2.20
C HIS A 177 -20.14 -0.60 2.83
N VAL A 178 -19.25 -0.11 3.69
CA VAL A 178 -19.40 1.22 4.32
C VAL A 178 -18.80 2.36 3.47
N GLY A 179 -18.30 2.08 2.25
CA GLY A 179 -17.75 3.06 1.34
C GLY A 179 -16.33 3.55 1.70
N VAL A 180 -15.56 2.76 2.46
CA VAL A 180 -14.15 3.02 2.72
C VAL A 180 -13.31 2.42 1.59
N ARG A 181 -12.40 3.22 1.04
CA ARG A 181 -11.50 2.78 -0.04
C ARG A 181 -10.52 1.73 0.45
N VAL A 182 -10.44 0.63 -0.29
CA VAL A 182 -9.54 -0.49 0.01
C VAL A 182 -8.46 -0.63 -1.04
N GLY A 183 -7.27 -1.01 -0.61
CA GLY A 183 -6.23 -1.49 -1.50
C GLY A 183 -5.52 -2.68 -0.89
N LEU A 184 -4.93 -3.51 -1.73
CA LEU A 184 -4.18 -4.67 -1.31
C LEU A 184 -2.68 -4.41 -1.29
N ARG A 185 -2.01 -5.11 -0.40
CA ARG A 185 -0.56 -5.10 -0.24
C ARG A 185 -0.08 -6.52 -0.20
N LEU A 186 0.80 -6.88 -1.08
CA LEU A 186 1.38 -8.21 -1.13
C LEU A 186 2.89 -8.17 -1.35
N THR A 187 3.60 -9.09 -0.73
CA THR A 187 5.04 -9.26 -0.92
C THR A 187 5.27 -10.41 -1.89
N LEU A 188 5.94 -10.11 -3.00
CA LEU A 188 6.30 -11.11 -4.00
C LEU A 188 7.48 -11.95 -3.53
N THR A 189 7.31 -13.26 -3.55
CA THR A 189 8.33 -14.27 -3.25
C THR A 189 8.16 -15.46 -4.19
N ARG A 190 9.10 -16.43 -4.13
CA ARG A 190 8.99 -17.68 -4.90
C ARG A 190 7.76 -18.51 -4.54
N ARG A 191 7.16 -18.29 -3.36
CA ARG A 191 5.99 -19.06 -2.89
C ARG A 191 4.68 -18.62 -3.53
N ASN A 192 4.59 -17.37 -4.01
CA ASN A 192 3.33 -16.80 -4.49
C ASN A 192 3.40 -16.16 -5.88
N VAL A 193 4.59 -16.05 -6.47
CA VAL A 193 4.73 -15.38 -7.77
C VAL A 193 4.00 -16.12 -8.91
N GLN A 194 3.84 -17.43 -8.81
CA GLN A 194 3.09 -18.22 -9.79
C GLN A 194 1.58 -17.95 -9.75
N ASP A 195 1.05 -17.45 -8.62
CA ASP A 195 -0.38 -17.17 -8.46
C ASP A 195 -0.73 -15.70 -8.78
N LEU A 196 0.22 -14.96 -9.33
CA LEU A 196 0.07 -13.52 -9.58
C LEU A 196 -1.12 -13.20 -10.48
N GLU A 197 -1.41 -14.03 -11.48
CA GLU A 197 -2.58 -13.86 -12.35
C GLU A 197 -3.88 -14.04 -11.58
N GLY A 198 -4.00 -15.10 -10.77
CA GLY A 198 -5.17 -15.34 -9.93
C GLY A 198 -5.41 -14.23 -8.91
N LEU A 199 -4.34 -13.57 -8.43
CA LEU A 199 -4.46 -12.38 -7.59
C LEU A 199 -5.07 -11.20 -8.36
N PHE A 200 -4.69 -10.96 -9.61
CA PHE A 200 -5.32 -9.95 -10.44
C PHE A 200 -6.79 -10.23 -10.70
N ASP A 201 -7.16 -11.47 -10.96
CA ASP A 201 -8.56 -11.89 -11.12
C ASP A 201 -9.35 -11.66 -9.82
N PHE A 202 -8.73 -11.93 -8.66
CA PHE A 202 -9.30 -11.60 -7.35
C PHE A 202 -9.49 -10.08 -7.16
N PHE A 203 -8.51 -9.25 -7.56
CA PHE A 203 -8.64 -7.78 -7.46
C PHE A 203 -9.83 -7.29 -8.27
N GLU A 204 -10.01 -7.86 -9.46
CA GLU A 204 -11.13 -7.56 -10.34
C GLU A 204 -12.47 -7.96 -9.72
N ALA A 205 -12.58 -9.19 -9.24
CA ALA A 205 -13.80 -9.74 -8.65
C ALA A 205 -14.23 -9.00 -7.38
N GLN A 206 -13.29 -8.46 -6.60
CA GLN A 206 -13.56 -7.69 -5.38
C GLN A 206 -13.61 -6.17 -5.62
N ALA A 207 -13.55 -5.69 -6.87
CA ALA A 207 -13.51 -4.26 -7.21
C ALA A 207 -12.43 -3.48 -6.44
N ILE A 208 -11.23 -4.05 -6.30
CA ILE A 208 -10.12 -3.43 -5.57
C ILE A 208 -9.57 -2.25 -6.36
N GLU A 209 -9.55 -1.06 -5.76
CA GLU A 209 -9.11 0.16 -6.41
C GLU A 209 -7.59 0.37 -6.41
N ARG A 210 -6.84 -0.40 -5.61
CA ARG A 210 -5.37 -0.29 -5.52
C ARG A 210 -4.72 -1.60 -5.17
N ALA A 211 -3.60 -1.91 -5.83
CA ALA A 211 -2.72 -3.00 -5.43
C ALA A 211 -1.26 -2.54 -5.38
N CYS A 212 -0.56 -2.89 -4.30
CA CYS A 212 0.84 -2.58 -4.08
C CYS A 212 1.63 -3.89 -3.98
N PHE A 213 2.52 -4.10 -4.93
CA PHE A 213 3.41 -5.26 -4.99
C PHE A 213 4.76 -4.90 -4.35
N TYR A 214 5.08 -5.52 -3.25
CA TYR A 214 6.32 -5.31 -2.52
C TYR A 214 7.37 -6.34 -2.92
N HIS A 215 8.60 -5.93 -3.03
CA HIS A 215 9.73 -6.85 -3.02
C HIS A 215 10.02 -7.26 -1.56
N LEU A 216 10.54 -8.48 -1.36
CA LEU A 216 10.89 -8.97 -0.04
C LEU A 216 11.95 -8.07 0.62
N VAL A 217 11.69 -7.67 1.85
CA VAL A 217 12.62 -6.89 2.67
C VAL A 217 13.30 -7.83 3.65
N PRO A 218 14.64 -7.99 3.61
CA PRO A 218 15.39 -8.88 4.49
C PRO A 218 15.61 -8.27 5.88
N SER A 219 14.50 -8.01 6.58
CA SER A 219 14.48 -7.42 7.93
C SER A 219 13.47 -8.16 8.81
N GLY A 220 13.67 -8.15 10.12
CA GLY A 220 12.87 -8.93 11.05
C GLY A 220 12.86 -10.41 10.67
N ARG A 221 11.69 -11.08 10.72
CA ARG A 221 11.54 -12.46 10.24
C ARG A 221 11.80 -12.63 8.74
N GLY A 222 11.63 -11.58 7.94
CA GLY A 222 11.99 -11.60 6.52
C GLY A 222 13.45 -11.94 6.25
N SER A 223 14.36 -11.68 7.20
CA SER A 223 15.78 -12.04 7.08
C SER A 223 16.03 -13.56 7.08
N THR A 224 15.12 -14.35 7.64
CA THR A 224 15.24 -15.82 7.68
C THR A 224 14.74 -16.52 6.41
N ILE A 225 14.08 -15.79 5.53
CA ILE A 225 13.53 -16.32 4.27
C ILE A 225 14.10 -15.63 3.02
N THR A 226 15.31 -15.12 3.08
CA THR A 226 15.99 -14.48 1.93
C THR A 226 16.16 -15.42 0.74
N SER A 227 16.25 -16.74 0.97
CA SER A 227 16.25 -17.76 -0.08
C SER A 227 14.94 -17.81 -0.89
N GLU A 228 13.85 -17.26 -0.35
CA GLU A 228 12.55 -17.18 -1.01
C GLU A 228 12.42 -15.92 -1.89
N ASP A 229 13.41 -15.03 -1.89
CA ASP A 229 13.39 -13.88 -2.79
C ASP A 229 13.44 -14.30 -4.26
N LEU A 230 12.82 -13.54 -5.11
CA LEU A 230 12.76 -13.81 -6.53
C LEU A 230 14.15 -13.70 -7.17
N THR A 231 14.47 -14.63 -8.04
CA THR A 231 15.61 -14.49 -8.96
C THR A 231 15.40 -13.31 -9.91
N HIS A 232 16.45 -12.85 -10.55
CA HIS A 232 16.33 -11.79 -11.55
C HIS A 232 15.36 -12.13 -12.68
N SER A 233 15.34 -13.38 -13.16
CA SER A 233 14.40 -13.84 -14.18
C SER A 233 12.96 -13.87 -13.70
N GLN A 234 12.70 -14.39 -12.51
CA GLN A 234 11.37 -14.41 -11.89
C GLN A 234 10.85 -12.99 -11.63
N ARG A 235 11.73 -12.09 -11.16
CA ARG A 235 11.37 -10.68 -10.92
C ARG A 235 10.98 -9.98 -12.21
N ARG A 236 11.72 -10.20 -13.30
CA ARG A 236 11.36 -9.67 -14.62
C ARG A 236 10.03 -10.23 -15.10
N ALA A 237 9.81 -11.54 -15.01
CA ALA A 237 8.54 -12.16 -15.39
C ALA A 237 7.37 -11.58 -14.59
N ALA A 238 7.52 -11.42 -13.26
CA ALA A 238 6.50 -10.81 -12.41
C ALA A 238 6.17 -9.37 -12.84
N ILE A 239 7.20 -8.54 -13.12
CA ILE A 239 6.97 -7.17 -13.60
C ILE A 239 6.29 -7.17 -14.96
N GLU A 240 6.65 -8.06 -15.89
CA GLU A 240 5.95 -8.17 -17.19
C GLU A 240 4.47 -8.54 -17.02
N THR A 241 4.15 -9.48 -16.13
CA THR A 241 2.75 -9.82 -15.80
C THR A 241 2.03 -8.61 -15.21
N ILE A 242 2.64 -7.90 -14.26
CA ILE A 242 2.05 -6.68 -13.66
C ILE A 242 1.78 -5.62 -14.74
N LEU A 243 2.73 -5.38 -15.65
CA LEU A 243 2.57 -4.42 -16.74
C LEU A 243 1.43 -4.83 -17.69
N ALA A 244 1.37 -6.12 -18.09
CA ALA A 244 0.34 -6.65 -18.98
C ALA A 244 -1.06 -6.53 -18.35
N LYS A 245 -1.22 -6.95 -17.09
CA LYS A 245 -2.50 -6.85 -16.36
C LYS A 245 -2.90 -5.39 -16.10
N THR A 246 -1.95 -4.49 -15.83
CA THR A 246 -2.25 -3.05 -15.69
C THR A 246 -2.76 -2.46 -17.01
N ARG A 247 -2.16 -2.84 -18.14
CA ARG A 247 -2.62 -2.43 -19.47
C ARG A 247 -4.03 -2.95 -19.73
N HIS A 248 -4.29 -4.22 -19.43
CA HIS A 248 -5.61 -4.84 -19.57
C HIS A 248 -6.68 -4.09 -18.76
N PHE A 249 -6.39 -3.72 -17.50
CA PHE A 249 -7.31 -2.94 -16.68
C PHE A 249 -7.64 -1.58 -17.31
N LYS A 250 -6.64 -0.89 -17.88
CA LYS A 250 -6.87 0.35 -18.60
C LYS A 250 -7.77 0.13 -19.82
N GLU A 251 -7.47 -0.87 -20.65
CA GLU A 251 -8.21 -1.18 -21.86
C GLU A 251 -9.68 -1.56 -21.58
N THR A 252 -9.92 -2.21 -20.44
CA THR A 252 -11.28 -2.58 -19.99
C THR A 252 -11.97 -1.51 -19.15
N GLY A 253 -11.34 -0.32 -18.99
CA GLY A 253 -11.92 0.81 -18.27
C GLY A 253 -11.90 0.66 -16.75
N LYS A 254 -11.14 -0.30 -16.19
CA LYS A 254 -11.02 -0.52 -14.75
C LYS A 254 -10.02 0.45 -14.13
N LYS A 255 -10.46 1.18 -13.12
CA LYS A 255 -9.65 2.18 -12.42
C LYS A 255 -8.93 1.58 -11.21
N THR A 256 -7.91 0.76 -11.46
CA THR A 256 -7.07 0.19 -10.40
C THR A 256 -5.68 0.81 -10.42
N ASP A 257 -5.27 1.39 -9.30
CA ASP A 257 -3.95 2.01 -9.10
C ASP A 257 -2.92 0.93 -8.73
N ILE A 258 -2.10 0.52 -9.69
CA ILE A 258 -1.09 -0.53 -9.54
C ILE A 258 0.28 0.08 -9.26
N LEU A 259 0.92 -0.37 -8.17
CA LEU A 259 2.20 0.13 -7.72
C LEU A 259 3.17 -1.00 -7.41
N THR A 260 4.48 -0.75 -7.61
CA THR A 260 5.55 -1.57 -7.04
C THR A 260 6.32 -0.81 -5.97
N VAL A 261 6.82 -1.53 -4.96
CA VAL A 261 7.41 -0.96 -3.75
C VAL A 261 8.63 -1.78 -3.31
N GLY A 262 9.61 -1.10 -2.73
CA GLY A 262 10.81 -1.75 -2.18
C GLY A 262 11.96 -1.94 -3.17
N ASN A 263 11.73 -1.71 -4.48
CA ASN A 263 12.78 -1.78 -5.48
C ASN A 263 12.64 -0.65 -6.50
N HIS A 264 13.54 0.32 -6.49
CA HIS A 264 13.52 1.46 -7.42
C HIS A 264 13.92 1.07 -8.85
N VAL A 265 14.61 -0.05 -9.03
CA VAL A 265 14.99 -0.58 -10.35
C VAL A 265 13.78 -0.91 -11.22
N ASP A 266 12.60 -1.15 -10.64
CA ASP A 266 11.37 -1.30 -11.40
C ASP A 266 11.05 -0.08 -12.28
N GLY A 267 11.35 1.14 -11.78
CA GLY A 267 11.19 2.37 -12.56
C GLY A 267 12.17 2.45 -13.72
N VAL A 268 13.42 2.03 -13.52
CA VAL A 268 14.43 1.94 -14.57
C VAL A 268 14.05 0.92 -15.62
N TYR A 269 13.61 -0.26 -15.20
CA TYR A 269 13.13 -1.32 -16.10
C TYR A 269 11.98 -0.83 -16.98
N LEU A 270 10.97 -0.22 -16.37
CA LEU A 270 9.82 0.35 -17.06
C LEU A 270 10.25 1.42 -18.08
N TYR A 271 11.16 2.31 -17.70
CA TYR A 271 11.68 3.34 -18.61
C TYR A 271 12.39 2.73 -19.82
N LEU A 272 13.29 1.77 -19.61
CA LEU A 272 14.03 1.10 -20.68
C LEU A 272 13.10 0.31 -21.61
N LYS A 273 12.04 -0.30 -21.08
CA LYS A 273 10.99 -0.96 -21.87
C LYS A 273 10.26 0.06 -22.74
N LEU A 274 9.83 1.18 -22.17
CA LEU A 274 9.14 2.23 -22.91
C LEU A 274 10.01 2.90 -23.96
N LEU A 275 11.34 2.99 -23.76
CA LEU A 275 12.26 3.48 -24.81
C LEU A 275 12.15 2.66 -26.09
N LYS A 276 11.88 1.35 -25.98
CA LYS A 276 11.73 0.44 -27.13
C LYS A 276 10.30 0.45 -27.69
N GLU A 277 9.27 0.49 -26.83
CA GLU A 277 7.88 0.35 -27.22
C GLU A 277 7.21 1.68 -27.59
N ASN A 278 7.53 2.75 -26.86
CA ASN A 278 6.92 4.07 -27.02
C ASN A 278 7.88 5.17 -26.54
N PRO A 279 8.82 5.62 -27.41
CA PRO A 279 9.82 6.64 -27.05
C PRO A 279 9.21 7.96 -26.57
N ALA A 280 8.07 8.36 -27.12
CA ALA A 280 7.38 9.58 -26.71
C ALA A 280 6.89 9.47 -25.25
N ARG A 281 6.37 8.30 -24.88
CA ARG A 281 5.98 8.01 -23.49
C ARG A 281 7.18 7.95 -22.56
N ALA A 282 8.28 7.30 -22.99
CA ALA A 282 9.51 7.24 -22.22
C ALA A 282 10.03 8.63 -21.84
N LYS A 283 10.00 9.59 -22.76
CA LYS A 283 10.39 10.98 -22.49
C LYS A 283 9.56 11.65 -21.40
N LYS A 284 8.23 11.37 -21.36
CA LYS A 284 7.35 11.87 -20.29
C LYS A 284 7.66 11.17 -18.95
N VAL A 285 7.88 9.87 -18.98
CA VAL A 285 8.19 9.06 -17.78
C VAL A 285 9.52 9.48 -17.16
N TRP A 286 10.53 9.76 -17.97
CA TRP A 286 11.81 10.29 -17.49
C TRP A 286 11.62 11.52 -16.60
N LYS A 287 10.83 12.50 -17.08
CA LYS A 287 10.54 13.74 -16.34
C LYS A 287 9.75 13.50 -15.02
N LEU A 288 9.07 12.38 -14.89
CA LEU A 288 8.33 12.04 -13.66
C LEU A 288 9.18 11.26 -12.66
N LEU A 289 10.26 10.61 -13.14
CA LEU A 289 11.18 9.83 -12.32
C LEU A 289 12.37 10.64 -11.81
N THR A 290 12.76 11.70 -12.52
CA THR A 290 13.83 12.65 -12.18
C THR A 290 13.27 13.98 -11.68
#